data_caf3094c968dc498b4ede92f39aa481a
#
_entry.id   caf3094c968dc498b4ede92f39aa481a
#
_cell.length_a   1.000
_cell.length_b   1.000
_cell.length_c   1.000
_cell.angle_alpha   90.00
_cell.angle_beta   90.00
_cell.angle_gamma   90.00
#
_symmetry.space_group_name_H-M   'P 1'
#
loop_
_entity.id
_entity.type
_entity.pdbx_description
1 polymer ?
#
loop_
_entity_poly.entity_id
_entity_poly.type
_entity_poly.pdbx_seq_one_letter_code
_entity_poly.pdbx_strand_id
1 'polypeptide(L)'
;MGSRVRVLNATHVRSPETSNPLPNNDDDHAIKLSLLDTMFLPYQPMRRLFFYEGDDLPPFPALLRTLQSSLAATLAVFTPLAGHLAVSSPSEDVVIDCSPSAVSQGVRFVEAEYAGTTDDMRRLASDAEAYAQLVPTLVVTALPVPALAVQVTRPADTDDGGGIGAVVAGVSMCHGVGDGQALWEFIRAWAAAARGGSPALPGFLPPVFDRAVINRHPKAEAVSRTFLRIFAPALPMMNAFPKPDTTLQGRRTYLLSARQIRSLKQRISPQSNGNLADGDGVPPSTVPKPPTTYAAVASLVWTGADDDAYLLFTADCRARLRPPMPAAFLGNCVKLCYARATMGELRDGGVGALARAASAVREAVREQLEDPLGDVDRWLECYRAVPPDRFVQIGSSHRFAAYETDFGWGKPSRVELAAVFVREFVAVVSVVLDRGCMDGFEANFLSQLDGLE
;
A
#
# COMPACT_ATOMS: atom_id res chain seq x y z
N MET A 1 19.68 19.92 3.19
CA MET A 1 18.80 21.12 3.22
C MET A 1 18.03 21.11 4.54
N GLY A 2 17.70 22.28 5.13
CA GLY A 2 16.85 22.33 6.34
C GLY A 2 15.44 21.85 6.04
N SER A 3 14.71 21.41 7.10
CA SER A 3 13.30 21.02 6.96
C SER A 3 12.46 22.20 6.46
N ARG A 4 11.66 21.96 5.43
CA ARG A 4 10.66 22.92 4.91
C ARG A 4 9.33 22.80 5.64
N VAL A 5 9.19 21.83 6.53
CA VAL A 5 7.97 21.62 7.32
C VAL A 5 8.25 21.95 8.77
N ARG A 6 7.45 22.87 9.31
CA ARG A 6 7.44 23.28 10.71
C ARG A 6 6.26 22.62 11.41
N VAL A 7 6.52 21.90 12.48
CA VAL A 7 5.46 21.40 13.37
C VAL A 7 4.88 22.57 14.15
N LEU A 8 3.58 22.78 14.03
CA LEU A 8 2.84 23.80 14.78
C LEU A 8 2.38 23.25 16.12
N ASN A 9 1.85 22.04 16.11
CA ASN A 9 1.31 21.37 17.29
C ASN A 9 1.41 19.85 17.11
N ALA A 10 1.45 19.10 18.23
CA ALA A 10 1.37 17.65 18.24
C ALA A 10 0.50 17.21 19.41
N THR A 11 -0.61 16.60 19.08
CA THR A 11 -1.60 16.07 20.03
C THR A 11 -1.73 14.56 19.87
N HIS A 12 -2.55 13.94 20.71
CA HIS A 12 -2.91 12.53 20.62
C HIS A 12 -4.42 12.38 20.55
N VAL A 13 -4.89 11.77 19.47
CA VAL A 13 -6.30 11.45 19.28
C VAL A 13 -6.58 10.09 19.92
N ARG A 14 -7.49 10.09 20.89
CA ARG A 14 -7.88 8.90 21.65
C ARG A 14 -9.22 8.39 21.16
N SER A 15 -9.41 7.09 21.25
CA SER A 15 -10.73 6.48 21.08
C SER A 15 -11.67 6.93 22.23
N PRO A 16 -12.97 7.11 21.99
CA PRO A 16 -13.94 7.26 23.06
C PRO A 16 -13.88 6.08 24.04
N GLU A 17 -14.15 6.34 25.34
CA GLU A 17 -14.07 5.32 26.40
C GLU A 17 -15.00 4.11 26.19
N THR A 18 -15.97 4.22 25.29
CA THR A 18 -16.94 3.16 24.94
C THR A 18 -16.43 2.19 23.86
N SER A 19 -15.12 2.13 23.64
CA SER A 19 -14.55 1.21 22.66
C SER A 19 -14.96 -0.24 22.95
N ASN A 20 -15.49 -0.95 21.93
CA ASN A 20 -15.81 -2.36 22.05
C ASN A 20 -14.54 -3.14 22.47
N PRO A 21 -14.63 -4.00 23.49
CA PRO A 21 -13.52 -4.91 23.79
C PRO A 21 -13.22 -5.75 22.54
N LEU A 22 -11.95 -6.12 22.37
CA LEU A 22 -11.56 -7.08 21.34
C LEU A 22 -12.42 -8.35 21.48
N PRO A 23 -12.89 -8.98 20.39
CA PRO A 23 -13.88 -10.04 20.44
C PRO A 23 -13.40 -11.37 21.07
N ASN A 24 -12.19 -11.47 21.55
CA ASN A 24 -11.68 -12.65 22.24
C ASN A 24 -11.76 -12.43 23.75
N ASN A 25 -12.68 -13.18 24.36
CA ASN A 25 -12.86 -13.30 25.80
C ASN A 25 -11.63 -13.93 26.43
N ASP A 26 -10.73 -13.15 26.93
CA ASP A 26 -9.84 -13.44 28.05
C ASP A 26 -9.03 -12.17 28.30
N ASP A 27 -8.51 -11.95 29.47
CA ASP A 27 -7.75 -10.77 29.95
C ASP A 27 -6.55 -10.34 29.05
N ASP A 28 -6.41 -10.92 27.86
CA ASP A 28 -5.31 -10.70 26.94
C ASP A 28 -5.70 -9.68 25.86
N HIS A 29 -5.46 -8.40 26.16
CA HIS A 29 -5.61 -7.30 25.23
C HIS A 29 -4.53 -7.27 24.13
N ALA A 30 -3.83 -8.38 23.90
CA ALA A 30 -2.73 -8.50 22.97
C ALA A 30 -3.11 -9.36 21.76
N ILE A 31 -2.80 -8.91 20.56
CA ILE A 31 -2.97 -9.66 19.33
C ILE A 31 -1.60 -10.19 18.89
N LYS A 32 -1.37 -11.50 19.07
CA LYS A 32 -0.14 -12.15 18.58
C LYS A 32 -0.07 -12.01 17.06
N LEU A 33 1.08 -11.55 16.55
CA LEU A 33 1.32 -11.45 15.12
C LEU A 33 1.29 -12.83 14.45
N SER A 34 0.74 -12.88 13.25
CA SER A 34 0.86 -14.05 12.38
C SER A 34 2.25 -14.10 11.73
N LEU A 35 2.57 -15.25 11.13
CA LEU A 35 3.77 -15.34 10.29
C LEU A 35 3.81 -14.30 9.18
N LEU A 36 2.63 -13.96 8.61
CA LEU A 36 2.52 -12.95 7.56
C LEU A 36 2.75 -11.54 8.09
N ASP A 37 2.33 -11.24 9.33
CA ASP A 37 2.62 -9.95 9.97
C ASP A 37 4.11 -9.84 10.33
N THR A 38 4.70 -10.92 10.85
CA THR A 38 6.10 -10.98 11.28
C THR A 38 7.07 -10.73 10.12
N MET A 39 6.74 -11.20 8.93
CA MET A 39 7.52 -10.96 7.71
C MET A 39 7.68 -9.47 7.40
N PHE A 40 6.70 -8.64 7.77
CA PHE A 40 6.70 -7.20 7.49
C PHE A 40 7.27 -6.33 8.61
N LEU A 41 7.75 -6.90 9.72
CA LEU A 41 8.38 -6.14 10.80
C LEU A 41 9.56 -5.27 10.36
N PRO A 42 10.51 -5.75 9.49
CA PRO A 42 11.66 -4.95 9.08
C PRO A 42 11.33 -3.85 8.06
N TYR A 43 10.12 -3.87 7.49
CA TYR A 43 9.74 -2.91 6.47
C TYR A 43 9.49 -1.53 7.08
N GLN A 44 9.83 -0.49 6.32
CA GLN A 44 9.45 0.87 6.68
C GLN A 44 7.93 0.99 6.77
N PRO A 45 7.41 1.88 7.62
CA PRO A 45 5.97 2.10 7.72
C PRO A 45 5.34 2.42 6.37
N MET A 46 4.16 1.90 6.13
CA MET A 46 3.36 2.30 4.98
C MET A 46 2.95 3.76 5.11
N ARG A 47 3.24 4.56 4.12
CA ARG A 47 2.97 5.99 4.11
C ARG A 47 2.02 6.34 2.98
N ARG A 48 1.07 7.25 3.25
CA ARG A 48 0.10 7.75 2.28
C ARG A 48 -0.04 9.26 2.44
N LEU A 49 -0.07 9.97 1.32
CA LEU A 49 -0.29 11.40 1.26
C LEU A 49 -1.50 11.70 0.38
N PHE A 50 -2.39 12.52 0.88
CA PHE A 50 -3.57 12.99 0.19
C PHE A 50 -3.48 14.50 0.06
N PHE A 51 -3.45 15.01 -1.16
CA PHE A 51 -3.45 16.43 -1.46
C PHE A 51 -4.87 16.85 -1.81
N TYR A 52 -5.37 17.85 -1.10
CA TYR A 52 -6.65 18.50 -1.38
C TYR A 52 -6.39 19.95 -1.72
N GLU A 53 -7.04 20.45 -2.75
CA GLU A 53 -6.84 21.77 -3.30
C GLU A 53 -8.19 22.37 -3.69
N GLY A 54 -8.35 23.67 -3.48
CA GLY A 54 -9.54 24.41 -3.84
C GLY A 54 -9.84 25.54 -2.88
N ASP A 55 -10.56 26.54 -3.38
CA ASP A 55 -10.96 27.71 -2.59
C ASP A 55 -12.09 27.39 -1.59
N ASP A 56 -12.78 26.24 -1.79
CA ASP A 56 -13.89 25.77 -0.95
C ASP A 56 -13.40 24.91 0.26
N LEU A 57 -12.09 24.77 0.45
CA LEU A 57 -11.58 24.03 1.61
C LEU A 57 -11.97 24.75 2.91
N PRO A 58 -12.43 24.02 3.94
CA PRO A 58 -12.75 24.63 5.23
C PRO A 58 -11.53 25.33 5.86
N PRO A 59 -11.72 26.34 6.72
CA PRO A 59 -10.62 26.91 7.48
C PRO A 59 -9.84 25.83 8.23
N PHE A 60 -8.53 25.94 8.29
CA PHE A 60 -7.64 24.90 8.82
C PHE A 60 -8.03 24.38 10.21
N PRO A 61 -8.41 25.26 11.19
CA PRO A 61 -8.86 24.77 12.50
C PRO A 61 -10.15 23.93 12.46
N ALA A 62 -11.06 24.21 11.51
CA ALA A 62 -12.28 23.44 11.34
C ALA A 62 -11.99 22.06 10.74
N LEU A 63 -11.14 22.04 9.74
CA LEU A 63 -10.65 20.80 9.09
C LEU A 63 -9.96 19.89 10.12
N LEU A 64 -9.06 20.43 10.94
CA LEU A 64 -8.39 19.67 12.00
C LEU A 64 -9.39 19.06 12.99
N ARG A 65 -10.38 19.83 13.48
CA ARG A 65 -11.42 19.31 14.38
C ARG A 65 -12.19 18.15 13.75
N THR A 66 -12.58 18.27 12.49
CA THR A 66 -13.28 17.21 11.75
C THR A 66 -12.42 15.96 11.64
N LEU A 67 -11.15 16.10 11.25
CA LEU A 67 -10.23 14.97 11.15
C LEU A 67 -9.97 14.30 12.50
N GLN A 68 -9.77 15.07 13.56
CA GLN A 68 -9.50 14.53 14.90
C GLN A 68 -10.73 13.80 15.48
N SER A 69 -11.94 14.41 15.38
CA SER A 69 -13.16 13.79 15.91
C SER A 69 -13.55 12.52 15.14
N SER A 70 -13.44 12.55 13.81
CA SER A 70 -13.70 11.38 12.97
C SER A 70 -12.65 10.29 13.15
N LEU A 71 -11.38 10.65 13.36
CA LEU A 71 -10.33 9.70 13.70
C LEU A 71 -10.63 9.00 15.02
N ALA A 72 -11.02 9.74 16.06
CA ALA A 72 -11.41 9.18 17.36
C ALA A 72 -12.55 8.15 17.21
N ALA A 73 -13.60 8.50 16.47
CA ALA A 73 -14.72 7.59 16.19
C ALA A 73 -14.28 6.34 15.42
N THR A 74 -13.34 6.49 14.48
CA THR A 74 -12.83 5.38 13.69
C THR A 74 -11.94 4.44 14.52
N LEU A 75 -11.12 4.98 15.41
CA LEU A 75 -10.27 4.21 16.31
C LEU A 75 -11.07 3.35 17.29
N ALA A 76 -12.32 3.74 17.63
CA ALA A 76 -13.22 2.90 18.42
C ALA A 76 -13.54 1.56 17.74
N VAL A 77 -13.49 1.52 16.41
CA VAL A 77 -13.75 0.31 15.60
C VAL A 77 -12.46 -0.37 15.19
N PHE A 78 -11.41 0.41 14.93
CA PHE A 78 -10.07 -0.06 14.54
C PHE A 78 -9.09 0.00 15.71
N THR A 79 -9.50 -0.52 16.88
CA THR A 79 -8.74 -0.46 18.14
C THR A 79 -7.26 -0.81 18.01
N PRO A 80 -6.82 -1.85 17.23
CA PRO A 80 -5.41 -2.16 17.09
C PRO A 80 -4.55 -1.03 16.50
N LEU A 81 -5.15 -0.07 15.79
CA LEU A 81 -4.43 1.09 15.25
C LEU A 81 -4.17 2.18 16.31
N ALA A 82 -4.86 2.15 17.43
CA ALA A 82 -4.55 2.97 18.59
C ALA A 82 -3.52 2.32 19.52
N GLY A 83 -3.20 1.04 19.30
CA GLY A 83 -2.24 0.27 20.09
C GLY A 83 -0.80 0.43 19.61
N HIS A 84 0.07 -0.46 20.13
CA HIS A 84 1.49 -0.47 19.84
C HIS A 84 1.95 -1.86 19.43
N LEU A 85 2.88 -1.96 18.51
CA LEU A 85 3.70 -3.18 18.38
C LEU A 85 4.61 -3.25 19.60
N ALA A 86 4.55 -4.37 20.34
CA ALA A 86 5.28 -4.56 21.60
C ALA A 86 5.81 -6.00 21.72
N VAL A 87 6.67 -6.24 22.68
CA VAL A 87 7.12 -7.58 23.05
C VAL A 87 6.27 -8.09 24.21
N SER A 88 5.67 -9.26 24.05
CA SER A 88 4.94 -9.95 25.11
C SER A 88 5.89 -10.74 25.98
N SER A 89 5.79 -10.57 27.30
CA SER A 89 6.55 -11.35 28.29
C SER A 89 5.63 -12.40 28.91
N PRO A 90 6.06 -13.65 29.13
CA PRO A 90 7.41 -14.20 28.95
C PRO A 90 7.67 -14.86 27.57
N SER A 91 6.69 -14.85 26.65
CA SER A 91 6.78 -15.63 25.40
C SER A 91 7.79 -15.06 24.40
N GLU A 92 8.23 -13.80 24.56
CA GLU A 92 9.04 -13.05 23.58
C GLU A 92 8.40 -13.00 22.18
N ASP A 93 7.06 -13.07 22.14
CA ASP A 93 6.30 -12.83 20.91
C ASP A 93 6.20 -11.34 20.64
N VAL A 94 6.15 -10.96 19.35
CA VAL A 94 5.75 -9.62 18.98
C VAL A 94 4.23 -9.61 18.83
N VAL A 95 3.60 -8.65 19.50
CA VAL A 95 2.15 -8.50 19.58
C VAL A 95 1.73 -7.08 19.22
N ILE A 96 0.47 -6.91 18.88
CA ILE A 96 -0.18 -5.60 18.93
C ILE A 96 -0.79 -5.47 20.31
N ASP A 97 -0.20 -4.66 21.17
CA ASP A 97 -0.70 -4.35 22.49
C ASP A 97 -1.87 -3.38 22.39
N CYS A 98 -3.06 -3.86 22.72
CA CYS A 98 -4.30 -3.10 22.75
C CYS A 98 -4.78 -2.93 24.21
N SER A 99 -3.91 -3.07 25.20
CA SER A 99 -4.25 -2.84 26.60
C SER A 99 -4.80 -1.41 26.81
N PRO A 100 -5.62 -1.18 27.83
CA PRO A 100 -6.11 0.17 28.15
C PRO A 100 -4.97 1.17 28.31
N SER A 101 -3.83 0.77 28.85
CA SER A 101 -2.65 1.62 29.01
C SER A 101 -1.99 1.99 27.67
N ALA A 102 -1.97 1.07 26.70
CA ALA A 102 -1.44 1.33 25.36
C ALA A 102 -2.40 2.21 24.55
N VAL A 103 -3.68 1.84 24.47
CA VAL A 103 -4.68 2.54 23.67
C VAL A 103 -4.97 3.95 24.21
N SER A 104 -4.91 4.17 25.54
CA SER A 104 -5.12 5.48 26.15
C SER A 104 -4.04 6.51 25.81
N GLN A 105 -2.88 6.09 25.31
CA GLN A 105 -1.87 7.02 24.79
C GLN A 105 -2.39 7.74 23.54
N GLY A 106 -3.22 7.07 22.73
CA GLY A 106 -3.81 7.61 21.50
C GLY A 106 -2.85 7.68 20.33
N VAL A 107 -3.40 7.99 19.17
CA VAL A 107 -2.67 8.15 17.91
C VAL A 107 -2.09 9.57 17.83
N ARG A 108 -0.78 9.67 17.61
CA ARG A 108 -0.12 10.96 17.41
C ARG A 108 -0.66 11.65 16.18
N PHE A 109 -1.17 12.89 16.40
CA PHE A 109 -1.71 13.76 15.37
C PHE A 109 -0.90 15.04 15.31
N VAL A 110 -0.22 15.29 14.19
CA VAL A 110 0.70 16.41 13.98
C VAL A 110 0.02 17.46 13.10
N GLU A 111 0.01 18.69 13.58
CA GLU A 111 -0.38 19.87 12.82
C GLU A 111 0.90 20.55 12.34
N ALA A 112 1.02 20.78 11.04
CA ALA A 112 2.25 21.29 10.46
C ALA A 112 2.00 22.38 9.40
N GLU A 113 3.04 23.12 9.11
CA GLU A 113 3.07 24.16 8.09
C GLU A 113 4.26 23.94 7.17
N TYR A 114 4.02 24.00 5.87
CA TYR A 114 5.04 23.95 4.85
C TYR A 114 5.52 25.36 4.53
N ALA A 115 6.83 25.62 4.61
CA ALA A 115 7.45 26.91 4.34
C ALA A 115 7.47 27.18 2.82
N GLY A 116 6.32 27.49 2.25
CA GLY A 116 6.09 27.79 0.86
C GLY A 116 4.62 28.11 0.59
N THR A 117 4.33 28.47 -0.64
CA THR A 117 2.98 28.81 -1.09
C THR A 117 2.16 27.55 -1.41
N THR A 118 0.85 27.75 -1.60
CA THR A 118 -0.06 26.73 -2.17
C THR A 118 0.49 26.18 -3.49
N ASP A 119 1.02 27.04 -4.36
CA ASP A 119 1.63 26.61 -5.62
C ASP A 119 2.92 25.83 -5.45
N ASP A 120 3.73 26.16 -4.45
CA ASP A 120 4.92 25.37 -4.13
C ASP A 120 4.52 23.97 -3.64
N MET A 121 3.47 23.87 -2.83
CA MET A 121 2.93 22.59 -2.36
C MET A 121 2.39 21.73 -3.53
N ARG A 122 1.75 22.34 -4.52
CA ARG A 122 1.30 21.66 -5.75
C ARG A 122 2.46 21.09 -6.56
N ARG A 123 3.60 21.78 -6.59
CA ARG A 123 4.80 21.37 -7.35
C ARG A 123 5.63 20.30 -6.67
N LEU A 124 5.35 19.97 -5.42
CA LEU A 124 6.09 18.93 -4.67
C LEU A 124 6.02 17.52 -5.29
N ALA A 125 5.23 17.32 -6.36
CA ALA A 125 5.04 16.03 -7.01
C ALA A 125 6.31 15.29 -7.42
N SER A 126 7.38 16.02 -7.70
CA SER A 126 8.66 15.47 -8.17
C SER A 126 9.76 15.42 -7.10
N ASP A 127 9.49 15.89 -5.88
CA ASP A 127 10.48 15.98 -4.81
C ASP A 127 10.23 14.91 -3.74
N ALA A 128 10.94 13.77 -3.85
CA ALA A 128 10.82 12.66 -2.91
C ALA A 128 11.27 13.02 -1.48
N GLU A 129 12.22 13.96 -1.32
CA GLU A 129 12.69 14.42 -0.01
C GLU A 129 11.63 15.27 0.69
N ALA A 130 10.95 16.15 -0.04
CA ALA A 130 9.84 16.95 0.49
C ALA A 130 8.67 16.06 0.95
N TYR A 131 8.37 14.98 0.22
CA TYR A 131 7.35 14.01 0.64
C TYR A 131 7.60 13.41 2.00
N ALA A 132 8.85 13.09 2.31
CA ALA A 132 9.21 12.49 3.59
C ALA A 132 8.88 13.41 4.78
N GLN A 133 8.81 14.72 4.55
CA GLN A 133 8.52 15.71 5.58
C GLN A 133 7.02 15.95 5.79
N LEU A 134 6.17 15.59 4.82
CA LEU A 134 4.71 15.72 4.88
C LEU A 134 4.02 14.54 5.56
N VAL A 135 4.79 13.52 5.94
CA VAL A 135 4.27 12.28 6.57
C VAL A 135 4.85 12.16 7.97
N PRO A 136 4.05 11.78 8.98
CA PRO A 136 4.58 11.60 10.32
C PRO A 136 5.59 10.45 10.36
N THR A 137 6.70 10.66 11.08
CA THR A 137 7.73 9.64 11.24
C THR A 137 7.31 8.62 12.31
N LEU A 138 7.30 7.35 11.93
CA LEU A 138 7.30 6.21 12.84
C LEU A 138 8.68 5.53 12.75
N VAL A 139 9.33 5.33 13.89
CA VAL A 139 10.64 4.69 13.98
C VAL A 139 10.45 3.25 14.39
N VAL A 140 10.76 2.31 13.51
CA VAL A 140 10.54 0.86 13.70
C VAL A 140 11.81 0.09 14.04
N THR A 141 12.77 0.73 14.71
CA THR A 141 14.04 0.09 15.09
C THR A 141 14.05 -0.50 16.50
N ALA A 142 13.08 -0.14 17.33
CA ALA A 142 12.93 -0.66 18.68
C ALA A 142 11.46 -0.66 19.10
N LEU A 143 11.01 -1.73 19.76
CA LEU A 143 9.68 -1.85 20.36
C LEU A 143 9.66 -1.23 21.77
N PRO A 144 8.53 -0.64 22.25
CA PRO A 144 7.26 -0.57 21.54
C PRO A 144 7.22 0.55 20.48
N VAL A 145 6.41 0.35 19.42
CA VAL A 145 6.21 1.33 18.34
C VAL A 145 4.71 1.56 18.16
N PRO A 146 4.22 2.83 18.11
CA PRO A 146 2.83 3.11 17.80
C PRO A 146 2.42 2.50 16.45
N ALA A 147 1.22 1.94 16.38
CA ALA A 147 0.71 1.31 15.15
C ALA A 147 0.46 2.34 14.03
N LEU A 148 0.04 3.56 14.39
CA LEU A 148 -0.43 4.60 13.49
C LEU A 148 0.05 5.99 13.92
N ALA A 149 0.28 6.88 12.94
CA ALA A 149 0.42 8.32 13.16
C ALA A 149 -0.16 9.10 11.99
N VAL A 150 -0.62 10.33 12.24
CA VAL A 150 -1.23 11.22 11.25
C VAL A 150 -0.55 12.58 11.30
N GLN A 151 -0.41 13.23 10.15
CA GLN A 151 0.07 14.61 10.02
C GLN A 151 -0.81 15.36 9.03
N VAL A 152 -1.20 16.58 9.37
CA VAL A 152 -1.93 17.48 8.48
C VAL A 152 -1.10 18.74 8.29
N THR A 153 -0.79 19.06 7.04
CA THR A 153 0.12 20.14 6.67
C THR A 153 -0.59 21.14 5.77
N ARG A 154 -0.54 22.42 6.12
CA ARG A 154 -0.98 23.55 5.29
C ARG A 154 0.20 24.31 4.70
N PRO A 155 0.05 25.07 3.62
CA PRO A 155 1.05 26.05 3.18
C PRO A 155 1.13 27.26 4.13
N ALA A 156 2.27 27.95 4.14
CA ALA A 156 2.51 29.07 5.05
C ALA A 156 1.87 30.39 4.62
N ASP A 157 1.42 30.48 3.35
CA ASP A 157 0.74 31.66 2.79
C ASP A 157 -0.74 31.75 3.15
N THR A 158 -1.22 30.89 4.06
CA THR A 158 -2.63 30.84 4.47
C THR A 158 -2.84 31.48 5.83
N ASP A 159 -3.79 32.41 5.91
CA ASP A 159 -4.25 32.99 7.18
C ASP A 159 -5.18 32.05 7.93
N ASP A 160 -5.14 32.09 9.26
CA ASP A 160 -5.97 31.20 10.13
C ASP A 160 -7.49 31.41 9.95
N GLY A 161 -7.93 32.53 9.38
CA GLY A 161 -9.34 32.87 9.15
C GLY A 161 -9.83 32.81 7.71
N GLY A 162 -8.92 32.55 6.74
CA GLY A 162 -9.22 32.47 5.31
C GLY A 162 -9.27 31.03 4.78
N GLY A 163 -9.59 30.91 3.49
CA GLY A 163 -9.46 29.64 2.77
C GLY A 163 -8.00 29.20 2.68
N ILE A 164 -7.73 27.91 2.86
CA ILE A 164 -6.35 27.38 2.91
C ILE A 164 -5.78 27.01 1.54
N GLY A 165 -6.56 27.14 0.46
CA GLY A 165 -6.13 26.84 -0.92
C GLY A 165 -5.61 25.42 -1.16
N ALA A 166 -4.87 24.85 -0.20
CA ALA A 166 -4.38 23.47 -0.23
C ALA A 166 -4.15 22.90 1.17
N VAL A 167 -4.28 21.59 1.31
CA VAL A 167 -3.92 20.84 2.52
C VAL A 167 -3.42 19.45 2.15
N VAL A 168 -2.46 18.94 2.92
CA VAL A 168 -1.96 17.57 2.77
C VAL A 168 -2.24 16.79 4.05
N ALA A 169 -2.96 15.67 3.91
CA ALA A 169 -3.12 14.68 4.98
C ALA A 169 -2.13 13.53 4.77
N GLY A 170 -1.24 13.33 5.74
CA GLY A 170 -0.22 12.28 5.74
C GLY A 170 -0.55 11.21 6.80
N VAL A 171 -0.50 9.95 6.39
CA VAL A 171 -0.74 8.79 7.26
C VAL A 171 0.46 7.86 7.21
N SER A 172 0.93 7.43 8.39
CA SER A 172 1.95 6.37 8.53
C SER A 172 1.40 5.26 9.39
N MET A 173 1.48 4.00 8.91
CA MET A 173 1.07 2.80 9.64
C MET A 173 2.21 1.78 9.64
N CYS A 174 2.52 1.19 10.81
CA CYS A 174 3.50 0.10 10.88
C CYS A 174 3.05 -1.08 10.03
N HIS A 175 3.95 -1.58 9.16
CA HIS A 175 3.61 -2.64 8.22
C HIS A 175 3.33 -3.98 8.90
N GLY A 176 3.92 -4.24 10.08
CA GLY A 176 3.62 -5.42 10.90
C GLY A 176 2.18 -5.46 11.46
N VAL A 177 1.44 -4.33 11.43
CA VAL A 177 0.05 -4.26 11.90
C VAL A 177 -0.94 -4.72 10.83
N GLY A 178 -0.64 -4.44 9.56
CA GLY A 178 -1.51 -4.82 8.45
C GLY A 178 -0.94 -4.45 7.10
N ASP A 179 -1.55 -4.96 6.05
CA ASP A 179 -1.19 -4.71 4.65
C ASP A 179 -1.89 -3.49 4.04
N GLY A 180 -1.67 -3.28 2.74
CA GLY A 180 -2.30 -2.18 2.02
C GLY A 180 -3.83 -2.23 2.04
N GLN A 181 -4.44 -3.41 1.98
CA GLN A 181 -5.90 -3.57 2.07
C GLN A 181 -6.41 -3.08 3.44
N ALA A 182 -5.76 -3.52 4.52
CA ALA A 182 -6.10 -3.13 5.89
C ALA A 182 -6.01 -1.59 6.09
N LEU A 183 -4.93 -0.97 5.58
CA LEU A 183 -4.77 0.49 5.63
C LEU A 183 -5.88 1.21 4.85
N TRP A 184 -6.27 0.71 3.67
CA TRP A 184 -7.31 1.35 2.87
C TRP A 184 -8.71 1.17 3.45
N GLU A 185 -9.01 0.05 4.09
CA GLU A 185 -10.26 -0.12 4.84
C GLU A 185 -10.37 0.90 5.99
N PHE A 186 -9.28 1.09 6.74
CA PHE A 186 -9.22 2.13 7.77
C PHE A 186 -9.42 3.54 7.18
N ILE A 187 -8.70 3.90 6.11
CA ILE A 187 -8.82 5.24 5.50
C ILE A 187 -10.25 5.49 4.97
N ARG A 188 -10.89 4.49 4.36
CA ARG A 188 -12.29 4.60 3.91
C ARG A 188 -13.25 4.82 5.06
N ALA A 189 -13.08 4.08 6.15
CA ALA A 189 -13.89 4.24 7.35
C ALA A 189 -13.69 5.63 7.99
N TRP A 190 -12.45 6.11 8.05
CA TRP A 190 -12.12 7.43 8.56
C TRP A 190 -12.72 8.55 7.70
N ALA A 191 -12.59 8.46 6.39
CA ALA A 191 -13.22 9.40 5.47
C ALA A 191 -14.75 9.38 5.56
N ALA A 192 -15.35 8.20 5.77
CA ALA A 192 -16.79 8.06 6.00
C ALA A 192 -17.23 8.74 7.29
N ALA A 193 -16.49 8.54 8.39
CA ALA A 193 -16.75 9.18 9.66
C ALA A 193 -16.66 10.72 9.58
N ALA A 194 -15.71 11.23 8.79
CA ALA A 194 -15.56 12.67 8.58
C ALA A 194 -16.77 13.29 7.87
N ARG A 195 -17.37 12.58 6.91
CA ARG A 195 -18.56 13.05 6.19
C ARG A 195 -19.87 12.88 6.96
N GLY A 196 -20.03 11.77 7.66
CA GLY A 196 -21.31 11.36 8.25
C GLY A 196 -21.28 11.17 9.76
N GLY A 197 -20.18 11.48 10.44
CA GLY A 197 -20.02 11.30 11.90
C GLY A 197 -19.89 9.85 12.36
N SER A 198 -19.98 8.86 11.45
CA SER A 198 -19.85 7.43 11.77
C SER A 198 -18.97 6.71 10.74
N PRO A 199 -18.07 5.82 11.17
CA PRO A 199 -17.33 4.97 10.27
C PRO A 199 -18.19 3.87 9.62
N ALA A 200 -19.34 3.55 10.22
CA ALA A 200 -20.25 2.49 9.79
C ALA A 200 -21.28 3.00 8.78
N LEU A 201 -20.87 3.16 7.54
CA LEU A 201 -21.79 3.43 6.42
C LEU A 201 -22.46 2.13 5.89
N PRO A 202 -23.55 2.24 5.09
CA PRO A 202 -24.14 1.08 4.43
C PRO A 202 -23.10 0.26 3.68
N GLY A 203 -23.03 -1.04 3.97
CA GLY A 203 -22.01 -1.94 3.40
C GLY A 203 -20.68 -1.98 4.16
N PHE A 204 -20.51 -1.22 5.24
CA PHE A 204 -19.35 -1.33 6.10
C PHE A 204 -19.30 -2.71 6.78
N LEU A 205 -18.16 -3.38 6.63
CA LEU A 205 -17.87 -4.62 7.35
C LEU A 205 -16.95 -4.29 8.52
N PRO A 206 -17.34 -4.62 9.77
CA PRO A 206 -16.45 -4.44 10.92
C PRO A 206 -15.11 -5.15 10.70
N PRO A 207 -13.99 -4.54 11.09
CA PRO A 207 -12.68 -5.17 10.93
C PRO A 207 -12.57 -6.44 11.78
N VAL A 208 -11.91 -7.45 11.22
CA VAL A 208 -11.63 -8.73 11.87
C VAL A 208 -10.15 -8.79 12.23
N PHE A 209 -9.83 -9.10 13.49
CA PHE A 209 -8.46 -9.10 13.99
C PHE A 209 -7.91 -10.50 14.23
N ASP A 210 -8.73 -11.55 14.08
CA ASP A 210 -8.35 -12.93 14.36
C ASP A 210 -7.34 -13.47 13.34
N ARG A 211 -6.16 -13.86 13.79
CA ARG A 211 -5.07 -14.47 13.02
C ARG A 211 -5.12 -16.00 13.00
N ALA A 212 -6.12 -16.62 13.63
CA ALA A 212 -6.16 -18.07 13.82
C ALA A 212 -6.07 -18.87 12.52
N VAL A 213 -6.67 -18.39 11.44
CA VAL A 213 -6.60 -19.06 10.13
C VAL A 213 -5.16 -19.23 9.65
N ILE A 214 -4.34 -18.18 9.80
CA ILE A 214 -2.93 -18.19 9.40
C ILE A 214 -2.10 -18.97 10.43
N ASN A 215 -2.33 -18.74 11.73
CA ASN A 215 -1.54 -19.33 12.81
C ASN A 215 -1.77 -20.84 12.99
N ARG A 216 -2.91 -21.40 12.50
CA ARG A 216 -3.16 -22.86 12.46
C ARG A 216 -2.33 -23.60 11.42
N HIS A 217 -1.66 -22.90 10.51
CA HIS A 217 -0.81 -23.57 9.52
C HIS A 217 0.33 -24.30 10.24
N PRO A 218 0.62 -25.58 9.91
CA PRO A 218 1.60 -26.40 10.68
C PRO A 218 3.00 -25.81 10.79
N LYS A 219 3.41 -25.00 9.83
CA LYS A 219 4.73 -24.35 9.79
C LYS A 219 4.71 -22.92 10.37
N ALA A 220 3.54 -22.39 10.78
CA ALA A 220 3.38 -20.97 11.11
C ALA A 220 4.34 -20.52 12.22
N GLU A 221 4.36 -21.23 13.33
CA GLU A 221 5.21 -20.87 14.47
C GLU A 221 6.71 -20.95 14.12
N ALA A 222 7.15 -22.02 13.45
CA ALA A 222 8.55 -22.20 13.06
C ALA A 222 9.02 -21.11 12.09
N VAL A 223 8.19 -20.72 11.14
CA VAL A 223 8.50 -19.67 10.16
C VAL A 223 8.50 -18.31 10.83
N SER A 224 7.51 -18.01 11.68
CA SER A 224 7.46 -16.76 12.45
C SER A 224 8.70 -16.59 13.32
N ARG A 225 9.10 -17.63 14.07
CA ARG A 225 10.36 -17.63 14.86
C ARG A 225 11.61 -17.46 13.99
N THR A 226 11.60 -17.99 12.78
CA THR A 226 12.72 -17.80 11.84
C THR A 226 12.81 -16.34 11.40
N PHE A 227 11.70 -15.70 11.07
CA PHE A 227 11.66 -14.27 10.75
C PHE A 227 12.10 -13.42 11.95
N LEU A 228 11.61 -13.69 13.15
CA LEU A 228 12.02 -12.97 14.35
C LEU A 228 13.53 -13.09 14.60
N ARG A 229 14.13 -14.28 14.48
CA ARG A 229 15.59 -14.45 14.62
C ARG A 229 16.40 -13.64 13.61
N ILE A 230 15.86 -13.37 12.43
CA ILE A 230 16.53 -12.58 11.38
C ILE A 230 16.32 -11.09 11.59
N PHE A 231 15.09 -10.68 11.84
CA PHE A 231 14.68 -9.29 11.84
C PHE A 231 14.69 -8.64 13.23
N ALA A 232 14.60 -9.42 14.28
CA ALA A 232 14.59 -8.97 15.67
C ALA A 232 15.43 -9.93 16.56
N PRO A 233 16.72 -10.16 16.24
CA PRO A 233 17.55 -11.14 16.94
C PRO A 233 17.79 -10.79 18.42
N ALA A 234 17.58 -9.54 18.80
CA ALA A 234 17.78 -9.01 20.15
C ALA A 234 16.63 -8.08 20.53
N LEU A 235 15.43 -8.65 20.73
CA LEU A 235 14.28 -7.89 21.19
C LEU A 235 14.62 -7.08 22.45
N PRO A 236 14.14 -5.83 22.57
CA PRO A 236 13.16 -5.15 21.72
C PRO A 236 13.74 -4.49 20.46
N MET A 237 15.01 -4.64 20.15
CA MET A 237 15.63 -4.05 18.95
C MET A 237 15.23 -4.82 17.69
N MET A 238 14.98 -4.10 16.62
CA MET A 238 14.62 -4.65 15.31
C MET A 238 15.56 -4.17 14.21
N ASN A 239 15.93 -5.07 13.30
CA ASN A 239 16.72 -4.79 12.12
C ASN A 239 15.78 -4.31 11.00
N ALA A 240 15.47 -3.00 10.99
CA ALA A 240 14.70 -2.43 9.91
C ALA A 240 15.49 -2.41 8.60
N PHE A 241 14.81 -2.64 7.48
CA PHE A 241 15.44 -2.46 6.17
C PHE A 241 15.89 -0.99 6.01
N PRO A 242 17.07 -0.76 5.40
CA PRO A 242 17.58 0.58 5.20
C PRO A 242 16.60 1.41 4.39
N LYS A 243 16.52 2.69 4.72
CA LYS A 243 15.77 3.63 3.88
C LYS A 243 16.52 3.78 2.55
N PRO A 244 15.79 3.75 1.41
CA PRO A 244 16.40 4.03 0.13
C PRO A 244 17.04 5.43 0.14
N ASP A 245 18.20 5.57 -0.50
CA ASP A 245 18.81 6.88 -0.72
C ASP A 245 18.04 7.61 -1.82
N THR A 246 17.14 8.51 -1.39
CA THR A 246 16.31 9.28 -2.32
C THR A 246 17.10 10.24 -3.19
N THR A 247 18.37 10.56 -2.85
CA THR A 247 19.22 11.42 -3.67
C THR A 247 19.70 10.72 -4.94
N LEU A 248 19.81 9.39 -4.90
CA LEU A 248 20.19 8.55 -6.05
C LEU A 248 19.00 8.16 -6.91
N GLN A 249 17.78 8.35 -6.41
CA GLN A 249 16.56 7.93 -7.10
C GLN A 249 15.95 9.06 -7.92
N GLY A 250 15.55 8.74 -9.14
CA GLY A 250 14.62 9.52 -9.94
C GLY A 250 13.18 9.03 -9.69
N ARG A 251 12.22 9.95 -9.77
CA ARG A 251 10.79 9.62 -9.70
C ARG A 251 10.06 10.25 -10.87
N ARG A 252 9.21 9.47 -11.53
CA ARG A 252 8.30 9.93 -12.58
C ARG A 252 6.91 9.35 -12.34
N THR A 253 5.91 10.12 -12.71
CA THR A 253 4.50 9.70 -12.59
C THR A 253 3.81 9.90 -13.93
N TYR A 254 3.21 8.84 -14.44
CA TYR A 254 2.53 8.79 -15.73
C TYR A 254 1.03 8.56 -15.52
N LEU A 255 0.21 9.21 -16.33
CA LEU A 255 -1.24 9.02 -16.35
C LEU A 255 -1.63 8.24 -17.60
N LEU A 256 -2.22 7.07 -17.43
CA LEU A 256 -2.76 6.28 -18.53
C LEU A 256 -4.28 6.49 -18.60
N SER A 257 -4.76 6.95 -19.73
CA SER A 257 -6.19 7.11 -19.99
C SER A 257 -6.90 5.75 -20.08
N ALA A 258 -8.20 5.74 -19.89
CA ALA A 258 -9.03 4.55 -20.09
C ALA A 258 -8.90 3.97 -21.51
N ARG A 259 -8.72 4.84 -22.51
CA ARG A 259 -8.48 4.43 -23.89
C ARG A 259 -7.19 3.67 -24.02
N GLN A 260 -6.07 4.20 -23.51
CA GLN A 260 -4.77 3.53 -23.50
C GLN A 260 -4.81 2.20 -22.75
N ILE A 261 -5.49 2.13 -21.61
CA ILE A 261 -5.66 0.87 -20.86
C ILE A 261 -6.46 -0.16 -21.69
N ARG A 262 -7.52 0.25 -22.35
CA ARG A 262 -8.28 -0.67 -23.24
C ARG A 262 -7.45 -1.13 -24.43
N SER A 263 -6.75 -0.21 -25.09
CA SER A 263 -5.85 -0.54 -26.20
C SER A 263 -4.74 -1.49 -25.78
N LEU A 264 -4.11 -1.25 -24.61
CA LEU A 264 -3.11 -2.13 -24.02
C LEU A 264 -3.65 -3.55 -23.79
N LYS A 265 -4.84 -3.66 -23.18
CA LYS A 265 -5.49 -4.98 -22.99
C LYS A 265 -5.81 -5.69 -24.30
N GLN A 266 -6.26 -4.97 -25.31
CA GLN A 266 -6.52 -5.52 -26.63
C GLN A 266 -5.26 -6.03 -27.32
N ARG A 267 -4.15 -5.30 -27.19
CA ARG A 267 -2.85 -5.74 -27.72
C ARG A 267 -2.33 -7.01 -27.05
N ILE A 268 -2.51 -7.13 -25.73
CA ILE A 268 -2.07 -8.30 -24.97
C ILE A 268 -2.98 -9.51 -25.23
N SER A 269 -4.25 -9.29 -25.55
CA SER A 269 -5.20 -10.37 -25.84
C SER A 269 -4.80 -11.06 -27.16
N PRO A 270 -4.78 -12.40 -27.21
CA PRO A 270 -4.53 -13.12 -28.46
C PRO A 270 -5.53 -12.62 -29.51
N GLN A 271 -5.04 -12.08 -30.61
CA GLN A 271 -5.89 -11.81 -31.75
C GLN A 271 -6.41 -13.17 -32.23
N SER A 272 -7.73 -13.33 -32.25
CA SER A 272 -8.35 -14.39 -33.04
C SER A 272 -7.97 -14.10 -34.49
N ASN A 273 -6.91 -14.73 -34.98
CA ASN A 273 -6.61 -14.72 -36.40
C ASN A 273 -7.86 -15.24 -37.10
N GLY A 274 -8.53 -14.37 -37.84
CA GLY A 274 -9.75 -14.67 -38.60
C GLY A 274 -9.51 -15.60 -39.77
N ASN A 275 -8.99 -16.80 -39.49
CA ASN A 275 -8.97 -17.95 -40.41
C ASN A 275 -9.39 -19.18 -39.61
N LEU A 276 -10.61 -19.17 -39.07
CA LEU A 276 -11.32 -20.41 -38.79
C LEU A 276 -12.08 -20.74 -40.07
N ALA A 277 -11.45 -21.53 -40.93
CA ALA A 277 -12.18 -22.38 -41.85
C ALA A 277 -13.23 -23.15 -41.04
N ASP A 278 -14.45 -23.17 -41.53
CA ASP A 278 -15.55 -23.98 -41.01
C ASP A 278 -15.09 -25.41 -40.74
N GLY A 279 -15.14 -25.87 -39.51
CA GLY A 279 -14.80 -27.25 -39.12
C GLY A 279 -14.78 -27.45 -37.61
N ASP A 280 -15.89 -27.98 -37.13
CA ASP A 280 -16.04 -28.78 -35.90
C ASP A 280 -15.71 -28.20 -34.51
N GLY A 281 -16.74 -27.79 -33.81
CA GLY A 281 -17.03 -28.18 -32.43
C GLY A 281 -15.96 -27.99 -31.33
N VAL A 282 -15.25 -26.87 -31.26
CA VAL A 282 -14.45 -26.55 -30.06
C VAL A 282 -15.34 -25.83 -29.05
N PRO A 283 -15.48 -26.37 -27.81
CA PRO A 283 -16.34 -25.73 -26.81
C PRO A 283 -15.85 -24.31 -26.43
N PRO A 284 -16.74 -23.36 -26.12
CA PRO A 284 -16.41 -21.96 -25.84
C PRO A 284 -15.57 -21.72 -24.56
N SER A 285 -15.13 -22.77 -23.88
CA SER A 285 -14.30 -22.69 -22.66
C SER A 285 -12.80 -22.45 -22.89
N THR A 286 -12.33 -22.37 -24.14
CA THR A 286 -10.89 -22.26 -24.47
C THR A 286 -10.44 -20.85 -24.88
N VAL A 287 -11.33 -19.87 -24.95
CA VAL A 287 -10.92 -18.49 -25.24
C VAL A 287 -10.18 -17.92 -24.01
N PRO A 288 -8.89 -17.57 -24.14
CA PRO A 288 -8.13 -16.99 -23.03
C PRO A 288 -8.81 -15.74 -22.52
N LYS A 289 -9.10 -15.67 -21.21
CA LYS A 289 -9.66 -14.46 -20.60
C LYS A 289 -8.74 -13.27 -20.85
N PRO A 290 -9.28 -12.09 -21.18
CA PRO A 290 -8.46 -10.87 -21.35
C PRO A 290 -7.67 -10.59 -20.07
N PRO A 291 -6.47 -9.96 -20.20
CA PRO A 291 -5.67 -9.63 -19.04
C PRO A 291 -6.39 -8.66 -18.11
N THR A 292 -6.17 -8.80 -16.80
CA THR A 292 -6.61 -7.81 -15.84
C THR A 292 -5.89 -6.48 -16.10
N THR A 293 -6.47 -5.37 -15.65
CA THR A 293 -5.80 -4.07 -15.75
C THR A 293 -4.44 -4.09 -15.05
N TYR A 294 -4.35 -4.77 -13.90
CA TYR A 294 -3.08 -4.94 -13.18
C TYR A 294 -2.03 -5.64 -14.03
N ALA A 295 -2.36 -6.81 -14.59
CA ALA A 295 -1.43 -7.56 -15.42
C ALA A 295 -0.99 -6.78 -16.67
N ALA A 296 -1.89 -6.02 -17.28
CA ALA A 296 -1.58 -5.21 -18.45
C ALA A 296 -0.63 -4.06 -18.13
N VAL A 297 -0.89 -3.30 -17.06
CA VAL A 297 -0.04 -2.18 -16.63
C VAL A 297 1.30 -2.69 -16.08
N ALA A 298 1.29 -3.78 -15.30
CA ALA A 298 2.50 -4.41 -14.82
C ALA A 298 3.42 -4.86 -15.97
N SER A 299 2.84 -5.42 -17.04
CA SER A 299 3.60 -5.82 -18.24
C SER A 299 4.24 -4.63 -18.94
N LEU A 300 3.51 -3.52 -19.05
CA LEU A 300 4.03 -2.30 -19.67
C LEU A 300 5.24 -1.75 -18.89
N VAL A 301 5.14 -1.73 -17.55
CA VAL A 301 6.26 -1.29 -16.69
C VAL A 301 7.44 -2.25 -16.78
N TRP A 302 7.18 -3.55 -16.84
CA TRP A 302 8.21 -4.58 -16.86
C TRP A 302 8.98 -4.62 -18.19
N THR A 303 8.30 -4.46 -19.33
CA THR A 303 8.95 -4.40 -20.65
C THR A 303 9.76 -3.13 -20.88
N GLY A 304 9.62 -2.13 -20.01
CA GLY A 304 10.47 -0.95 -19.97
C GLY A 304 11.84 -1.16 -19.32
N ALA A 305 12.11 -2.31 -18.70
CA ALA A 305 13.36 -2.60 -17.99
C ALA A 305 14.42 -3.24 -18.92
N ASP A 306 15.71 -2.99 -18.64
CA ASP A 306 16.82 -3.29 -19.56
C ASP A 306 17.48 -4.69 -19.46
N ASP A 307 17.17 -5.54 -18.45
CA ASP A 307 17.84 -6.84 -18.22
C ASP A 307 16.91 -8.02 -17.95
N ASP A 308 17.43 -9.28 -17.99
CA ASP A 308 16.71 -10.49 -17.55
C ASP A 308 16.04 -10.22 -16.23
N ALA A 309 14.73 -10.02 -16.28
CA ALA A 309 14.05 -9.34 -15.22
C ALA A 309 13.09 -10.26 -14.48
N TYR A 310 13.06 -10.08 -13.18
CA TYR A 310 12.00 -10.56 -12.32
C TYR A 310 11.01 -9.42 -12.07
N LEU A 311 9.72 -9.72 -12.09
CA LEU A 311 8.70 -8.83 -11.58
C LEU A 311 8.24 -9.34 -10.23
N LEU A 312 8.53 -8.59 -9.16
CA LEU A 312 8.05 -8.87 -7.82
C LEU A 312 6.76 -8.10 -7.57
N PHE A 313 5.76 -8.77 -7.04
CA PHE A 313 4.48 -8.14 -6.69
C PHE A 313 3.82 -8.83 -5.52
N THR A 314 3.08 -8.07 -4.72
CA THR A 314 2.29 -8.62 -3.63
C THR A 314 0.90 -9.02 -4.12
N ALA A 315 0.46 -10.21 -3.76
CA ALA A 315 -0.85 -10.74 -4.09
C ALA A 315 -1.66 -11.02 -2.85
N ASP A 316 -2.93 -10.58 -2.83
CA ASP A 316 -3.87 -10.84 -1.74
C ASP A 316 -4.23 -12.32 -1.69
N CYS A 317 -4.06 -12.91 -0.50
CA CYS A 317 -4.34 -14.32 -0.24
C CYS A 317 -5.67 -14.58 0.47
N ARG A 318 -6.40 -13.53 0.91
CA ARG A 318 -7.60 -13.70 1.76
C ARG A 318 -8.58 -14.73 1.22
N ALA A 319 -8.99 -14.59 -0.03
CA ALA A 319 -9.94 -15.49 -0.66
C ALA A 319 -9.34 -16.87 -1.05
N ARG A 320 -8.04 -17.06 -0.91
CA ARG A 320 -7.33 -18.26 -1.33
C ARG A 320 -6.86 -19.13 -0.17
N LEU A 321 -6.86 -18.59 1.05
CA LEU A 321 -6.64 -19.40 2.24
C LEU A 321 -7.80 -20.39 2.46
N ARG A 322 -7.55 -21.45 3.22
CA ARG A 322 -8.55 -22.50 3.54
C ARG A 322 -8.55 -22.76 5.05
N PRO A 323 -9.60 -22.31 5.77
CA PRO A 323 -10.75 -21.53 5.27
C PRO A 323 -10.33 -20.13 4.80
N PRO A 324 -11.16 -19.47 3.94
CA PRO A 324 -10.83 -18.13 3.47
C PRO A 324 -10.85 -17.11 4.62
N MET A 325 -9.96 -16.13 4.53
CA MET A 325 -9.91 -15.00 5.45
C MET A 325 -10.99 -13.98 5.07
N PRO A 326 -11.69 -13.38 6.04
CA PRO A 326 -12.64 -12.30 5.76
C PRO A 326 -12.01 -11.14 4.98
N ALA A 327 -12.77 -10.51 4.08
CA ALA A 327 -12.30 -9.35 3.31
C ALA A 327 -11.91 -8.17 4.22
N ALA A 328 -12.62 -8.00 5.36
CA ALA A 328 -12.36 -6.96 6.36
C ALA A 328 -11.24 -7.35 7.37
N PHE A 329 -10.43 -8.36 7.08
CA PHE A 329 -9.33 -8.74 7.96
C PHE A 329 -8.29 -7.62 8.07
N LEU A 330 -8.08 -7.11 9.28
CA LEU A 330 -7.03 -6.14 9.62
C LEU A 330 -5.78 -6.90 10.06
N GLY A 331 -4.87 -7.09 9.15
CA GLY A 331 -3.60 -7.80 9.31
C GLY A 331 -2.96 -7.97 7.94
N ASN A 332 -1.79 -8.59 7.90
CA ASN A 332 -1.16 -8.94 6.64
C ASN A 332 -1.71 -10.28 6.13
N CYS A 333 -2.23 -10.26 4.90
CA CYS A 333 -2.69 -11.47 4.21
C CYS A 333 -2.27 -11.43 2.74
N VAL A 334 -1.00 -11.18 2.51
CA VAL A 334 -0.41 -11.08 1.18
C VAL A 334 0.81 -12.00 1.06
N LYS A 335 1.04 -12.52 -0.14
CA LYS A 335 2.25 -13.24 -0.53
C LYS A 335 3.03 -12.40 -1.51
N LEU A 336 4.35 -12.32 -1.33
CA LEU A 336 5.24 -11.79 -2.34
C LEU A 336 5.41 -12.84 -3.43
N CYS A 337 4.90 -12.53 -4.61
CA CYS A 337 5.00 -13.35 -5.81
C CYS A 337 6.05 -12.78 -6.76
N TYR A 338 6.62 -13.65 -7.58
CA TYR A 338 7.55 -13.23 -8.62
C TYR A 338 7.22 -13.91 -9.96
N ALA A 339 7.21 -13.12 -11.02
CA ALA A 339 7.21 -13.60 -12.38
C ALA A 339 8.62 -13.45 -12.97
N ARG A 340 9.00 -14.36 -13.85
CA ARG A 340 10.31 -14.35 -14.55
C ARG A 340 10.08 -14.32 -16.06
N ALA A 341 10.86 -13.49 -16.75
CA ALA A 341 10.96 -13.51 -18.19
C ALA A 341 12.41 -13.28 -18.62
N THR A 342 12.79 -13.84 -19.75
CA THR A 342 14.11 -13.60 -20.32
C THR A 342 14.14 -12.29 -21.12
N MET A 343 15.33 -11.71 -21.24
CA MET A 343 15.55 -10.51 -22.04
C MET A 343 15.06 -10.64 -23.49
N GLY A 344 15.33 -11.78 -24.13
CA GLY A 344 14.86 -12.04 -25.47
C GLY A 344 13.34 -11.95 -25.59
N GLU A 345 12.61 -12.42 -24.56
CA GLU A 345 11.15 -12.37 -24.51
C GLU A 345 10.61 -10.96 -24.30
N LEU A 346 11.33 -10.10 -23.58
CA LEU A 346 10.88 -8.74 -23.25
C LEU A 346 11.36 -7.70 -24.30
N ARG A 347 12.50 -7.93 -24.98
CA ARG A 347 13.08 -6.99 -25.95
C ARG A 347 12.58 -7.13 -27.40
N ASP A 348 11.95 -8.24 -27.77
CA ASP A 348 11.42 -8.41 -29.15
C ASP A 348 10.44 -7.30 -29.58
N GLY A 349 10.20 -6.33 -28.70
CA GLY A 349 9.40 -5.13 -28.91
C GLY A 349 7.95 -5.41 -29.30
N GLY A 350 7.08 -4.49 -29.02
CA GLY A 350 5.70 -4.55 -29.48
C GLY A 350 4.82 -5.58 -28.74
N VAL A 351 3.79 -6.06 -29.46
CA VAL A 351 2.67 -6.86 -28.90
C VAL A 351 3.13 -8.19 -28.29
N GLY A 352 4.16 -8.82 -28.84
CA GLY A 352 4.66 -10.11 -28.39
C GLY A 352 5.24 -10.04 -26.97
N ALA A 353 6.08 -9.05 -26.67
CA ALA A 353 6.71 -8.86 -25.38
C ALA A 353 5.68 -8.58 -24.27
N LEU A 354 4.73 -7.68 -24.52
CA LEU A 354 3.63 -7.39 -23.59
C LEU A 354 2.77 -8.62 -23.29
N ALA A 355 2.45 -9.42 -24.30
CA ALA A 355 1.67 -10.64 -24.13
C ALA A 355 2.40 -11.68 -23.29
N ARG A 356 3.71 -11.85 -23.51
CA ARG A 356 4.57 -12.77 -22.72
C ARG A 356 4.70 -12.30 -21.27
N ALA A 357 4.98 -11.03 -21.05
CA ALA A 357 5.03 -10.44 -19.70
C ALA A 357 3.71 -10.65 -18.94
N ALA A 358 2.57 -10.36 -19.59
CA ALA A 358 1.24 -10.58 -18.97
C ALA A 358 0.95 -12.08 -18.73
N SER A 359 1.44 -12.97 -19.59
CA SER A 359 1.30 -14.42 -19.39
C SER A 359 2.11 -14.88 -18.19
N ALA A 360 3.37 -14.45 -18.08
CA ALA A 360 4.24 -14.76 -16.94
C ALA A 360 3.64 -14.29 -15.60
N VAL A 361 3.06 -13.08 -15.56
CA VAL A 361 2.35 -12.59 -14.36
C VAL A 361 1.15 -13.46 -14.01
N ARG A 362 0.33 -13.85 -15.00
CA ARG A 362 -0.84 -14.72 -14.76
C ARG A 362 -0.44 -16.11 -14.29
N GLU A 363 0.61 -16.67 -14.85
CA GLU A 363 1.14 -17.97 -14.48
C GLU A 363 1.69 -17.95 -13.05
N ALA A 364 2.49 -16.95 -12.70
CA ALA A 364 2.98 -16.74 -11.35
C ALA A 364 1.83 -16.62 -10.32
N VAL A 365 0.76 -15.88 -10.65
CA VAL A 365 -0.44 -15.79 -9.80
C VAL A 365 -1.14 -17.14 -9.67
N ARG A 366 -1.28 -17.89 -10.76
CA ARG A 366 -1.94 -19.20 -10.74
C ARG A 366 -1.17 -20.19 -9.87
N GLU A 367 0.14 -20.30 -10.09
CA GLU A 367 0.98 -21.31 -9.43
C GLU A 367 1.25 -20.97 -7.97
N GLN A 368 1.69 -19.73 -7.70
CA GLN A 368 2.13 -19.34 -6.36
C GLN A 368 0.97 -19.06 -5.40
N LEU A 369 -0.26 -18.94 -5.90
CA LEU A 369 -1.46 -18.71 -5.09
C LEU A 369 -2.47 -19.89 -5.15
N GLU A 370 -2.12 -21.03 -5.68
CA GLU A 370 -2.94 -22.25 -5.58
C GLU A 370 -3.04 -22.72 -4.12
N ASP A 371 -1.90 -22.77 -3.44
CA ASP A 371 -1.77 -22.89 -2.00
C ASP A 371 -0.80 -21.81 -1.49
N PRO A 372 -1.33 -20.66 -1.05
CA PRO A 372 -0.48 -19.52 -0.69
C PRO A 372 0.55 -19.82 0.39
N LEU A 373 0.25 -20.68 1.35
CA LEU A 373 1.14 -20.99 2.49
C LEU A 373 1.92 -22.30 2.32
N GLY A 374 1.67 -23.09 1.30
CA GLY A 374 2.25 -24.42 1.12
C GLY A 374 3.79 -24.43 1.12
N ASP A 375 4.40 -23.39 0.57
CA ASP A 375 5.85 -23.22 0.46
C ASP A 375 6.42 -22.15 1.40
N VAL A 376 5.68 -21.78 2.45
CA VAL A 376 6.00 -20.62 3.31
C VAL A 376 7.37 -20.69 3.97
N ASP A 377 7.88 -21.87 4.25
CA ASP A 377 9.22 -22.12 4.78
C ASP A 377 10.35 -21.84 3.77
N ARG A 378 10.04 -21.74 2.49
CA ARG A 378 10.97 -21.45 1.40
C ARG A 378 10.95 -20.01 0.92
N TRP A 379 10.00 -19.19 1.38
CA TRP A 379 9.84 -17.83 0.86
C TRP A 379 11.11 -16.98 0.97
N LEU A 380 11.79 -17.08 2.10
CA LEU A 380 13.05 -16.35 2.31
C LEU A 380 14.16 -16.81 1.36
N GLU A 381 14.26 -18.10 1.10
CA GLU A 381 15.18 -18.68 0.12
C GLU A 381 14.86 -18.19 -1.29
N CYS A 382 13.59 -18.30 -1.70
CA CYS A 382 13.12 -17.84 -3.00
C CYS A 382 13.37 -16.33 -3.20
N TYR A 383 13.10 -15.52 -2.16
CA TYR A 383 13.35 -14.08 -2.22
C TYR A 383 14.85 -13.75 -2.39
N ARG A 384 15.72 -14.43 -1.65
CA ARG A 384 17.18 -14.25 -1.73
C ARG A 384 17.78 -14.74 -3.05
N ALA A 385 17.10 -15.65 -3.73
CA ALA A 385 17.52 -16.15 -5.03
C ALA A 385 17.27 -15.16 -6.18
N VAL A 386 16.43 -14.13 -5.95
CA VAL A 386 16.20 -13.08 -6.95
C VAL A 386 17.39 -12.12 -6.96
N PRO A 387 18.07 -11.93 -8.09
CA PRO A 387 19.18 -11.00 -8.17
C PRO A 387 18.72 -9.56 -7.85
N PRO A 388 19.43 -8.84 -6.96
CA PRO A 388 18.99 -7.53 -6.49
C PRO A 388 19.01 -6.42 -7.57
N ASP A 389 19.77 -6.62 -8.63
CA ASP A 389 19.94 -5.73 -9.79
C ASP A 389 19.02 -6.08 -10.97
N ARG A 390 18.14 -7.09 -10.81
CA ARG A 390 17.35 -7.65 -11.93
C ARG A 390 15.86 -7.79 -11.62
N PHE A 391 15.32 -6.95 -10.74
CA PHE A 391 13.90 -6.98 -10.51
C PHE A 391 13.24 -5.61 -10.51
N VAL A 392 12.00 -5.59 -10.97
CA VAL A 392 11.06 -4.48 -10.80
C VAL A 392 10.06 -4.90 -9.74
N GLN A 393 9.77 -4.04 -8.76
CA GLN A 393 8.79 -4.33 -7.71
C GLN A 393 7.57 -3.45 -7.83
N ILE A 394 6.40 -4.06 -7.79
CA ILE A 394 5.11 -3.36 -7.75
C ILE A 394 4.48 -3.55 -6.37
N GLY A 395 4.34 -2.45 -5.63
CA GLY A 395 3.94 -2.44 -4.22
C GLY A 395 2.48 -2.08 -3.96
N SER A 396 1.61 -1.91 -4.97
CA SER A 396 0.22 -1.48 -4.72
C SER A 396 -0.79 -2.02 -5.75
N SER A 397 -2.07 -1.82 -5.45
CA SER A 397 -3.18 -2.29 -6.26
C SER A 397 -4.11 -1.13 -6.65
N HIS A 398 -4.55 -1.11 -7.89
CA HIS A 398 -5.58 -0.20 -8.39
C HIS A 398 -6.94 -0.35 -7.67
N ARG A 399 -7.18 -1.49 -7.02
CA ARG A 399 -8.42 -1.78 -6.28
C ARG A 399 -8.62 -0.91 -5.05
N PHE A 400 -7.59 -0.20 -4.60
CA PHE A 400 -7.66 0.63 -3.41
C PHE A 400 -8.50 1.90 -3.59
N ALA A 401 -8.84 2.30 -4.82
CA ALA A 401 -9.66 3.46 -5.13
C ALA A 401 -9.20 4.73 -4.38
N ALA A 402 -7.88 4.96 -4.33
CA ALA A 402 -7.23 5.98 -3.50
C ALA A 402 -7.79 7.40 -3.71
N TYR A 403 -8.14 7.73 -4.95
CA TYR A 403 -8.71 9.03 -5.32
C TYR A 403 -10.19 9.19 -4.93
N GLU A 404 -10.83 8.17 -4.39
CA GLU A 404 -12.19 8.24 -3.85
C GLU A 404 -12.21 8.64 -2.35
N THR A 405 -11.05 8.93 -1.77
CA THR A 405 -10.92 9.34 -0.37
C THR A 405 -11.41 10.78 -0.19
N ASP A 406 -12.63 10.94 0.28
CA ASP A 406 -13.29 12.22 0.52
C ASP A 406 -13.62 12.37 2.01
N PHE A 407 -13.01 13.36 2.66
CA PHE A 407 -13.24 13.69 4.08
C PHE A 407 -14.37 14.72 4.29
N GLY A 408 -15.13 15.06 3.25
CA GLY A 408 -16.23 16.00 3.30
C GLY A 408 -15.96 17.33 2.61
N TRP A 409 -14.81 17.46 1.95
CA TRP A 409 -14.43 18.63 1.13
C TRP A 409 -13.95 18.24 -0.26
N GLY A 410 -14.45 17.12 -0.79
CA GLY A 410 -14.14 16.64 -2.13
C GLY A 410 -13.04 15.59 -2.17
N LYS A 411 -12.74 15.13 -3.38
CA LYS A 411 -11.74 14.12 -3.65
C LYS A 411 -10.35 14.73 -3.70
N PRO A 412 -9.29 13.98 -3.33
CA PRO A 412 -7.93 14.48 -3.42
C PRO A 412 -7.56 14.76 -4.89
N SER A 413 -6.90 15.89 -5.13
CA SER A 413 -6.31 16.23 -6.43
C SER A 413 -5.18 15.27 -6.78
N ARG A 414 -4.44 14.82 -5.74
CA ARG A 414 -3.34 13.89 -5.86
C ARG A 414 -3.24 12.98 -4.64
N VAL A 415 -2.91 11.71 -4.88
CA VAL A 415 -2.57 10.74 -3.84
C VAL A 415 -1.19 10.18 -4.14
N GLU A 416 -0.29 10.25 -3.16
CA GLU A 416 1.07 9.76 -3.32
C GLU A 416 1.26 8.43 -2.59
N LEU A 417 1.68 7.50 -3.39
CA LEU A 417 2.01 6.14 -3.03
C LEU A 417 3.18 5.71 -3.92
N ALA A 418 4.06 4.92 -3.43
CA ALA A 418 4.99 4.22 -4.31
C ALA A 418 4.22 3.06 -4.96
N ALA A 419 3.46 3.31 -6.04
CA ALA A 419 2.68 2.25 -6.67
C ALA A 419 1.85 2.69 -7.89
N VAL A 420 1.38 1.68 -8.63
CA VAL A 420 0.46 1.81 -9.76
C VAL A 420 -0.99 1.92 -9.28
N PHE A 421 -1.71 2.96 -9.69
CA PHE A 421 -3.14 3.15 -9.41
C PHE A 421 -3.96 3.23 -10.69
N VAL A 422 -5.17 2.69 -10.60
CA VAL A 422 -6.18 2.85 -11.64
C VAL A 422 -7.40 3.55 -11.02
N ARG A 423 -7.68 4.76 -11.44
CA ARG A 423 -9.01 5.37 -11.34
C ARG A 423 -9.93 4.65 -12.32
N GLU A 424 -11.25 4.76 -12.16
CA GLU A 424 -12.23 4.07 -13.01
C GLU A 424 -11.96 4.20 -14.51
N PHE A 425 -11.18 5.21 -14.93
CA PHE A 425 -10.81 5.49 -16.32
C PHE A 425 -9.34 5.92 -16.53
N VAL A 426 -8.49 5.93 -15.48
CA VAL A 426 -7.10 6.38 -15.57
C VAL A 426 -6.22 5.55 -14.64
N ALA A 427 -5.10 5.04 -15.14
CA ALA A 427 -4.06 4.47 -14.31
C ALA A 427 -2.98 5.51 -14.02
N VAL A 428 -2.59 5.63 -12.77
CA VAL A 428 -1.42 6.40 -12.35
C VAL A 428 -0.28 5.43 -12.08
N VAL A 429 0.80 5.58 -12.84
CA VAL A 429 2.00 4.76 -12.70
C VAL A 429 3.11 5.65 -12.14
N SER A 430 3.45 5.48 -10.87
CA SER A 430 4.60 6.14 -10.29
C SER A 430 5.78 5.18 -10.28
N VAL A 431 6.85 5.56 -10.95
CA VAL A 431 8.08 4.77 -11.09
C VAL A 431 9.18 5.45 -10.32
N VAL A 432 9.92 4.67 -9.53
CA VAL A 432 11.11 5.10 -8.81
C VAL A 432 12.25 4.17 -9.25
N LEU A 433 13.27 4.75 -9.86
CA LEU A 433 14.46 4.05 -10.35
C LEU A 433 15.72 4.83 -9.97
N ASP A 434 16.87 4.20 -10.13
CA ASP A 434 18.14 4.93 -10.18
C ASP A 434 18.08 6.03 -11.25
N ARG A 435 18.61 7.21 -10.93
CA ARG A 435 18.57 8.37 -11.87
C ARG A 435 19.20 8.07 -13.21
N GLY A 436 20.25 7.26 -13.22
CA GLY A 436 20.93 6.87 -14.47
C GLY A 436 20.08 5.99 -15.39
N CYS A 437 19.11 5.26 -14.82
CA CYS A 437 18.21 4.38 -15.58
C CYS A 437 16.89 5.07 -15.97
N MET A 438 16.54 6.20 -15.35
CA MET A 438 15.22 6.81 -15.50
C MET A 438 14.93 7.29 -16.92
N ASP A 439 15.89 7.93 -17.58
CA ASP A 439 15.69 8.48 -18.93
C ASP A 439 15.52 7.37 -19.99
N GLY A 440 16.28 6.27 -19.86
CA GLY A 440 16.12 5.09 -20.71
C GLY A 440 14.78 4.40 -20.52
N PHE A 441 14.36 4.25 -19.27
CA PHE A 441 13.03 3.74 -18.93
C PHE A 441 11.92 4.63 -19.52
N GLU A 442 12.00 5.95 -19.32
CA GLU A 442 11.00 6.90 -19.79
C GLU A 442 10.86 6.87 -21.32
N ALA A 443 11.98 6.88 -22.04
CA ALA A 443 11.97 6.82 -23.50
C ALA A 443 11.27 5.55 -24.00
N ASN A 444 11.59 4.39 -23.43
CA ASN A 444 10.94 3.12 -23.80
C ASN A 444 9.46 3.10 -23.40
N PHE A 445 9.13 3.51 -22.19
CA PHE A 445 7.75 3.53 -21.66
C PHE A 445 6.85 4.43 -22.52
N LEU A 446 7.30 5.66 -22.83
CA LEU A 446 6.54 6.61 -23.67
C LEU A 446 6.37 6.10 -25.09
N SER A 447 7.42 5.53 -25.70
CA SER A 447 7.34 4.91 -27.04
C SER A 447 6.26 3.81 -27.11
N GLN A 448 6.10 3.04 -26.04
CA GLN A 448 5.04 2.03 -25.96
C GLN A 448 3.65 2.66 -25.75
N LEU A 449 3.55 3.78 -25.06
CA LEU A 449 2.29 4.52 -24.86
C LEU A 449 1.83 5.21 -26.12
N ASP A 450 2.72 5.88 -26.88
CA ASP A 450 2.40 6.56 -28.13
C ASP A 450 1.79 5.59 -29.15
N GLY A 451 2.23 4.35 -29.14
CA GLY A 451 1.64 3.30 -29.94
C GLY A 451 0.23 2.87 -29.51
N LEU A 452 -0.31 3.37 -28.37
CA LEU A 452 -1.65 3.02 -27.85
C LEU A 452 -2.72 4.04 -28.21
N GLU A 453 -2.37 5.18 -28.77
CA GLU A 453 -3.31 6.19 -29.28
C GLU A 453 -3.82 5.82 -30.66
#